data_66a4c865c88368a69ac88c4f2394b5c5
#
_entry.id   66a4c865c88368a69ac88c4f2394b5c5
#
_cell.length_a   1.000
_cell.length_b   1.000
_cell.length_c   1.000
_cell.angle_alpha   90.00
_cell.angle_beta   90.00
_cell.angle_gamma   90.00
#
_symmetry.space_group_name_H-M   'P 1'
#
loop_
_entity.id
_entity.type
_entity.pdbx_description
1 polymer ?
#
loop_
_entity_poly.entity_id
_entity_poly.type
_entity_poly.pdbx_seq_one_letter_code
_entity_poly.pdbx_strand_id
1 'polypeptide(L)'
;MLYFEKKKHLISLYRPDVRSTFNIHKPQLRHLFQLRVGLSHLRHHKKRHKFVDTPSDMCPCKNGVEDTQHFLITCPTYSTQRDVLFACVETILQKQGLSVTNSVELFLYGHPSLNESDNGHVLFATLEFITKTKRFVK
;
A
#
# COMPACT_ATOMS: atom_id res chain seq x y z
N MET A 1 8.48 3.20 -13.47
CA MET A 1 7.71 1.99 -13.86
C MET A 1 6.59 2.38 -14.81
N LEU A 2 6.45 1.68 -15.92
CA LEU A 2 5.39 1.91 -16.88
C LEU A 2 4.05 1.42 -16.33
N TYR A 3 2.95 2.08 -16.74
CA TYR A 3 1.59 1.72 -16.34
C TYR A 3 1.28 0.23 -16.56
N PHE A 4 1.74 -0.30 -17.70
CA PHE A 4 1.54 -1.70 -18.07
C PHE A 4 2.16 -2.66 -17.05
N GLU A 5 3.37 -2.39 -16.59
CA GLU A 5 4.06 -3.21 -15.59
C GLU A 5 3.38 -3.13 -14.22
N LYS A 6 2.92 -1.94 -13.85
CA LYS A 6 2.17 -1.74 -12.59
C LYS A 6 0.92 -2.59 -12.56
N LYS A 7 0.19 -2.63 -13.66
CA LYS A 7 -1.02 -3.43 -13.81
C LYS A 7 -0.71 -4.93 -13.76
N LYS A 8 0.39 -5.34 -14.36
CA LYS A 8 0.82 -6.74 -14.39
C LYS A 8 1.03 -7.30 -12.99
N HIS A 9 1.72 -6.56 -12.11
CA HIS A 9 1.96 -7.01 -10.73
C HIS A 9 0.64 -7.19 -9.98
N LEU A 10 -0.31 -6.31 -10.17
CA LEU A 10 -1.61 -6.44 -9.51
C LEU A 10 -2.41 -7.62 -10.05
N ILE A 11 -2.39 -7.84 -11.38
CA ILE A 11 -3.07 -8.97 -12.00
C ILE A 11 -2.54 -10.29 -11.43
N SER A 12 -1.22 -10.37 -11.19
CA SER A 12 -0.60 -11.54 -10.58
C SER A 12 -1.25 -11.90 -9.25
N LEU A 13 -1.59 -10.92 -8.41
CA LEU A 13 -2.24 -11.15 -7.12
C LEU A 13 -3.67 -11.69 -7.23
N TYR A 14 -4.33 -11.56 -8.39
CA TYR A 14 -5.67 -12.08 -8.60
C TYR A 14 -5.67 -13.56 -9.02
N ARG A 15 -4.52 -14.13 -9.34
CA ARG A 15 -4.43 -15.53 -9.71
C ARG A 15 -4.73 -16.40 -8.48
N PRO A 16 -5.59 -17.43 -8.62
CA PRO A 16 -5.98 -18.27 -7.46
C PRO A 16 -4.80 -18.92 -6.74
N ASP A 17 -3.78 -19.37 -7.47
CA ASP A 17 -2.59 -19.97 -6.90
C ASP A 17 -1.80 -18.97 -6.05
N VAL A 18 -1.63 -17.74 -6.53
CA VAL A 18 -0.93 -16.68 -5.81
C VAL A 18 -1.71 -16.28 -4.56
N ARG A 19 -3.04 -16.09 -4.70
CA ARG A 19 -3.88 -15.73 -3.55
C ARG A 19 -3.85 -16.79 -2.46
N SER A 20 -3.88 -18.05 -2.86
CA SER A 20 -3.82 -19.15 -1.91
C SER A 20 -2.48 -19.17 -1.18
N THR A 21 -1.37 -18.98 -1.92
CA THR A 21 -0.02 -18.95 -1.33
C THR A 21 0.13 -17.84 -0.29
N PHE A 22 -0.41 -16.66 -0.56
CA PHE A 22 -0.30 -15.50 0.35
C PHE A 22 -1.51 -15.31 1.25
N ASN A 23 -2.53 -16.17 1.15
CA ASN A 23 -3.76 -16.05 1.93
C ASN A 23 -4.43 -14.68 1.78
N ILE A 24 -4.54 -14.20 0.53
CA ILE A 24 -5.08 -12.88 0.21
C ILE A 24 -6.58 -12.99 -0.11
N HIS A 25 -7.36 -12.09 0.47
CA HIS A 25 -8.80 -11.97 0.19
C HIS A 25 -9.07 -10.79 -0.74
N LYS A 26 -10.08 -10.91 -1.61
CA LYS A 26 -10.45 -9.85 -2.56
C LYS A 26 -10.69 -8.48 -1.90
N PRO A 27 -11.38 -8.37 -0.75
CA PRO A 27 -11.57 -7.07 -0.09
C PRO A 27 -10.26 -6.33 0.21
N GLN A 28 -9.19 -7.06 0.56
CA GLN A 28 -7.89 -6.47 0.81
C GLN A 28 -7.31 -5.85 -0.46
N LEU A 29 -7.44 -6.55 -1.60
CA LEU A 29 -6.99 -6.03 -2.90
C LEU A 29 -7.72 -4.76 -3.30
N ARG A 30 -8.99 -4.62 -2.93
CA ARG A 30 -9.77 -3.43 -3.21
C ARG A 30 -9.11 -2.19 -2.60
N HIS A 31 -8.65 -2.28 -1.37
CA HIS A 31 -8.00 -1.15 -0.70
C HIS A 31 -6.72 -0.74 -1.40
N LEU A 32 -5.93 -1.71 -1.85
CA LEU A 32 -4.72 -1.45 -2.61
C LEU A 32 -5.04 -0.70 -3.92
N PHE A 33 -6.04 -1.16 -4.65
CA PHE A 33 -6.51 -0.50 -5.87
C PHE A 33 -6.94 0.93 -5.61
N GLN A 34 -7.75 1.13 -4.58
CA GLN A 34 -8.26 2.46 -4.24
C GLN A 34 -7.13 3.42 -3.89
N LEU A 35 -6.10 2.95 -3.19
CA LEU A 35 -4.93 3.77 -2.89
C LEU A 35 -4.18 4.16 -4.16
N ARG A 36 -4.05 3.24 -5.12
CA ARG A 36 -3.35 3.50 -6.38
C ARG A 36 -4.02 4.59 -7.20
N VAL A 37 -5.35 4.59 -7.24
CA VAL A 37 -6.12 5.49 -8.12
C VAL A 37 -6.65 6.73 -7.39
N GLY A 38 -6.36 6.87 -6.09
CA GLY A 38 -6.80 8.03 -5.33
C GLY A 38 -8.28 8.02 -5.00
N LEU A 39 -8.89 6.84 -4.87
CA LEU A 39 -10.30 6.68 -4.54
C LEU A 39 -10.52 5.97 -3.21
N SER A 40 -9.53 5.99 -2.33
CA SER A 40 -9.65 5.36 -1.01
C SER A 40 -10.49 6.24 -0.06
N HIS A 41 -10.73 5.72 1.16
CA HIS A 41 -11.42 6.45 2.21
C HIS A 41 -10.50 7.38 3.01
N LEU A 42 -9.26 7.61 2.57
CA LEU A 42 -8.39 8.62 3.16
C LEU A 42 -9.02 10.00 2.97
N ARG A 43 -8.84 10.87 3.96
CA ARG A 43 -9.50 12.18 3.97
C ARG A 43 -9.16 13.03 2.76
N HIS A 44 -7.91 12.99 2.29
CA HIS A 44 -7.50 13.72 1.10
C HIS A 44 -8.29 13.28 -0.13
N HIS A 45 -8.45 11.97 -0.33
CA HIS A 45 -9.20 11.43 -1.46
C HIS A 45 -10.68 11.79 -1.36
N LYS A 46 -11.27 11.63 -0.18
CA LYS A 46 -12.69 11.96 0.04
C LYS A 46 -12.97 13.44 -0.18
N LYS A 47 -12.10 14.32 0.32
CA LYS A 47 -12.27 15.76 0.14
C LYS A 47 -12.14 16.15 -1.32
N ARG A 48 -11.15 15.58 -2.04
CA ARG A 48 -10.96 15.84 -3.47
C ARG A 48 -12.21 15.46 -4.28
N HIS A 49 -12.92 14.42 -3.87
CA HIS A 49 -14.16 13.98 -4.50
C HIS A 49 -15.41 14.57 -3.84
N LYS A 50 -15.23 15.60 -3.01
CA LYS A 50 -16.31 16.44 -2.45
C LYS A 50 -17.31 15.68 -1.58
N PHE A 51 -16.84 14.70 -0.78
CA PHE A 51 -17.67 14.01 0.18
C PHE A 51 -18.09 15.00 1.29
N VAL A 52 -19.40 15.07 1.56
CA VAL A 52 -19.97 16.04 2.53
C VAL A 52 -19.53 15.77 3.96
N ASP A 53 -19.21 14.50 4.29
CA ASP A 53 -18.77 14.11 5.63
C ASP A 53 -17.29 14.42 5.88
N THR A 54 -16.58 14.96 4.90
CA THR A 54 -15.14 15.21 4.99
C THR A 54 -14.84 16.68 4.63
N PRO A 55 -15.09 17.61 5.57
CA PRO A 55 -14.83 19.03 5.34
C PRO A 55 -13.35 19.37 5.34
N SER A 56 -12.51 18.53 5.95
CA SER A 56 -11.06 18.73 6.02
C SER A 56 -10.34 17.45 5.61
N ASP A 57 -9.19 17.62 4.95
CA ASP A 57 -8.29 16.51 4.59
C ASP A 57 -7.17 16.28 5.61
N MET A 58 -7.16 17.04 6.70
CA MET A 58 -6.19 16.88 7.77
C MET A 58 -6.34 15.52 8.45
N CYS A 59 -5.23 14.81 8.62
CA CYS A 59 -5.22 13.55 9.35
C CYS A 59 -5.59 13.76 10.82
N PRO A 60 -6.32 12.83 11.44
CA PRO A 60 -6.60 12.91 12.88
C PRO A 60 -5.35 13.01 13.75
N CYS A 61 -4.17 12.57 13.27
CA CYS A 61 -2.91 12.70 13.98
C CYS A 61 -2.41 14.15 14.05
N LYS A 62 -3.00 15.05 13.26
CA LYS A 62 -2.69 16.50 13.19
C LYS A 62 -1.29 16.83 12.65
N ASN A 63 -0.61 15.87 12.02
CA ASN A 63 0.74 16.07 11.49
C ASN A 63 0.78 16.18 9.97
N GLY A 64 -0.36 16.40 9.32
CA GLY A 64 -0.42 16.62 7.89
C GLY A 64 -1.71 16.13 7.26
N VAL A 65 -1.79 16.31 5.95
CA VAL A 65 -2.93 15.86 5.16
C VAL A 65 -2.95 14.34 5.10
N GLU A 66 -4.12 13.73 5.24
CA GLU A 66 -4.26 12.28 5.16
C GLU A 66 -4.34 11.84 3.70
N ASP A 67 -3.20 11.84 3.03
CA ASP A 67 -3.04 11.31 1.68
C ASP A 67 -2.32 9.95 1.71
N THR A 68 -2.07 9.37 0.55
CA THR A 68 -1.41 8.07 0.44
C THR A 68 0.01 8.10 1.01
N GLN A 69 0.76 9.16 0.74
CA GLN A 69 2.12 9.35 1.26
C GLN A 69 2.11 9.37 2.79
N HIS A 70 1.21 10.15 3.38
CA HIS A 70 1.11 10.26 4.83
C HIS A 70 0.74 8.92 5.45
N PHE A 71 -0.28 8.25 4.90
CA PHE A 71 -0.75 6.96 5.42
C PHE A 71 0.33 5.89 5.36
N LEU A 72 0.99 5.74 4.20
CA LEU A 72 1.96 4.66 4.00
C LEU A 72 3.33 4.96 4.62
N ILE A 73 3.75 6.20 4.65
CA ILE A 73 5.16 6.55 4.95
C ILE A 73 5.33 7.30 6.26
N THR A 74 4.48 8.28 6.56
CA THR A 74 4.82 9.27 7.60
C THR A 74 3.91 9.34 8.81
N CYS A 75 2.65 8.86 8.74
CA CYS A 75 1.71 9.03 9.84
C CYS A 75 2.18 8.31 11.12
N PRO A 76 2.39 9.03 12.23
CA PRO A 76 2.88 8.41 13.47
C PRO A 76 1.88 7.44 14.11
N THR A 77 0.59 7.56 13.79
CA THR A 77 -0.45 6.68 14.33
C THR A 77 -0.16 5.20 14.01
N TYR A 78 0.46 4.93 12.85
CA TYR A 78 0.70 3.58 12.37
C TYR A 78 2.18 3.19 12.40
N SER A 79 2.99 3.85 13.22
CA SER A 79 4.44 3.63 13.22
C SER A 79 4.83 2.18 13.52
N THR A 80 4.14 1.52 14.45
CA THR A 80 4.43 0.12 14.80
C THR A 80 4.17 -0.81 13.62
N GLN A 81 3.02 -0.66 12.98
CA GLN A 81 2.67 -1.46 11.81
C GLN A 81 3.61 -1.17 10.65
N ARG A 82 4.01 0.08 10.50
CA ARG A 82 4.93 0.51 9.43
C ARG A 82 6.33 -0.07 9.61
N ASP A 83 6.80 -0.19 10.84
CA ASP A 83 8.10 -0.79 11.11
C ASP A 83 8.17 -2.22 10.58
N VAL A 84 7.08 -2.98 10.72
CA VAL A 84 6.99 -4.34 10.17
C VAL A 84 7.04 -4.31 8.64
N LEU A 85 6.26 -3.40 8.02
CA LEU A 85 6.25 -3.24 6.57
C LEU A 85 7.65 -2.90 6.04
N PHE A 86 8.30 -1.91 6.64
CA PHE A 86 9.61 -1.45 6.20
C PHE A 86 10.66 -2.55 6.35
N ALA A 87 10.67 -3.26 7.49
CA ALA A 87 11.61 -4.36 7.72
C ALA A 87 11.44 -5.48 6.70
N CYS A 88 10.20 -5.84 6.40
CA CYS A 88 9.90 -6.90 5.45
C CYS A 88 10.38 -6.54 4.04
N VAL A 89 10.05 -5.34 3.58
CA VAL A 89 10.42 -4.87 2.24
C VAL A 89 11.93 -4.65 2.13
N GLU A 90 12.54 -4.11 3.17
CA GLU A 90 13.99 -3.92 3.23
C GLU A 90 14.73 -5.24 3.06
N THR A 91 14.28 -6.30 3.74
CA THR A 91 14.87 -7.62 3.61
C THR A 91 14.81 -8.12 2.17
N ILE A 92 13.67 -7.93 1.50
CA ILE A 92 13.50 -8.35 0.10
C ILE A 92 14.48 -7.59 -0.81
N LEU A 93 14.57 -6.28 -0.65
CA LEU A 93 15.44 -5.44 -1.48
C LEU A 93 16.92 -5.76 -1.26
N GLN A 94 17.34 -5.90 -0.01
CA GLN A 94 18.73 -6.21 0.32
C GLN A 94 19.16 -7.57 -0.20
N LYS A 95 18.29 -8.56 -0.16
CA LYS A 95 18.56 -9.88 -0.72
C LYS A 95 18.88 -9.83 -2.20
N GLN A 96 18.29 -8.88 -2.93
CA GLN A 96 18.53 -8.70 -4.36
C GLN A 96 19.59 -7.65 -4.66
N GLY A 97 20.28 -7.13 -3.64
CA GLY A 97 21.32 -6.13 -3.81
C GLY A 97 20.81 -4.75 -4.22
N LEU A 98 19.54 -4.47 -3.97
CA LEU A 98 18.93 -3.19 -4.33
C LEU A 98 18.99 -2.22 -3.14
N SER A 99 19.09 -0.92 -3.46
CA SER A 99 19.04 0.14 -2.48
C SER A 99 17.65 0.23 -1.85
N VAL A 100 17.61 0.38 -0.53
CA VAL A 100 16.36 0.53 0.19
C VAL A 100 15.87 1.97 0.03
N THR A 101 14.73 2.15 -0.64
CA THR A 101 14.07 3.45 -0.81
C THR A 101 12.59 3.28 -0.49
N ASN A 102 12.19 3.79 0.67
CA ASN A 102 10.78 3.71 1.07
C ASN A 102 9.98 4.75 0.32
N SER A 103 9.10 4.31 -0.56
CA SER A 103 8.28 5.18 -1.40
C SER A 103 6.89 4.59 -1.59
N VAL A 104 5.92 5.47 -1.84
CA VAL A 104 4.56 5.06 -2.18
C VAL A 104 4.57 4.14 -3.41
N GLU A 105 5.37 4.48 -4.39
CA GLU A 105 5.51 3.69 -5.63
C GLU A 105 5.91 2.24 -5.33
N LEU A 106 6.93 2.06 -4.51
CA LEU A 106 7.42 0.73 -4.13
C LEU A 106 6.33 -0.09 -3.45
N PHE A 107 5.65 0.49 -2.47
CA PHE A 107 4.66 -0.25 -1.67
C PHE A 107 3.39 -0.56 -2.45
N LEU A 108 3.00 0.28 -3.39
CA LEU A 108 1.78 0.07 -4.18
C LEU A 108 2.00 -0.76 -5.44
N TYR A 109 3.20 -0.75 -6.00
CA TYR A 109 3.45 -1.35 -7.31
C TYR A 109 4.60 -2.35 -7.35
N GLY A 110 5.45 -2.38 -6.32
CA GLY A 110 6.67 -3.18 -6.33
C GLY A 110 7.82 -2.47 -7.04
N HIS A 111 8.86 -3.23 -7.36
CA HIS A 111 10.09 -2.69 -7.97
C HIS A 111 10.36 -3.41 -9.29
N PRO A 112 10.71 -2.67 -10.36
CA PRO A 112 10.91 -3.28 -11.67
C PRO A 112 12.06 -4.30 -11.74
N SER A 113 13.05 -4.18 -10.85
CA SER A 113 14.18 -5.11 -10.79
C SER A 113 13.90 -6.37 -9.97
N LEU A 114 12.76 -6.47 -9.30
CA LEU A 114 12.37 -7.67 -8.58
C LEU A 114 11.62 -8.62 -9.50
N ASN A 115 11.74 -9.93 -9.25
CA ASN A 115 10.94 -10.91 -9.97
C ASN A 115 9.48 -10.88 -9.48
N GLU A 116 8.62 -11.64 -10.13
CA GLU A 116 7.19 -11.67 -9.82
C GLU A 116 6.92 -12.12 -8.38
N SER A 117 7.65 -13.12 -7.91
CA SER A 117 7.49 -13.64 -6.55
C SER A 117 7.85 -12.61 -5.50
N ASP A 118 8.99 -11.94 -5.65
CA ASP A 118 9.43 -10.91 -4.71
C ASP A 118 8.50 -9.70 -4.72
N ASN A 119 8.02 -9.28 -5.89
CA ASN A 119 7.02 -8.21 -6.00
C ASN A 119 5.71 -8.62 -5.32
N GLY A 120 5.33 -9.87 -5.45
CA GLY A 120 4.17 -10.42 -4.73
C GLY A 120 4.34 -10.29 -3.21
N HIS A 121 5.54 -10.58 -2.70
CA HIS A 121 5.83 -10.44 -1.27
C HIS A 121 5.78 -8.97 -0.82
N VAL A 122 6.28 -8.04 -1.64
CA VAL A 122 6.19 -6.60 -1.34
C VAL A 122 4.73 -6.16 -1.25
N LEU A 123 3.92 -6.53 -2.23
CA LEU A 123 2.50 -6.17 -2.24
C LEU A 123 1.74 -6.83 -1.09
N PHE A 124 2.07 -8.08 -0.77
CA PHE A 124 1.49 -8.76 0.38
C PHE A 124 1.83 -8.04 1.70
N ALA A 125 3.08 -7.60 1.86
CA ALA A 125 3.48 -6.84 3.04
C ALA A 125 2.68 -5.54 3.17
N THR A 126 2.42 -4.86 2.05
CA THR A 126 1.59 -3.66 2.02
C THR A 126 0.15 -3.97 2.43
N LEU A 127 -0.42 -5.07 1.92
CA LEU A 127 -1.77 -5.52 2.30
C LEU A 127 -1.86 -5.84 3.79
N GLU A 128 -0.85 -6.49 4.34
CA GLU A 128 -0.78 -6.78 5.78
C GLU A 128 -0.75 -5.48 6.58
N PHE A 129 0.03 -4.50 6.15
CA PHE A 129 0.06 -3.18 6.79
C PHE A 129 -1.33 -2.55 6.79
N ILE A 130 -1.98 -2.49 5.62
CA ILE A 130 -3.32 -1.92 5.48
C ILE A 130 -4.29 -2.60 6.45
N THR A 131 -4.27 -3.92 6.49
CA THR A 131 -5.14 -4.71 7.37
C THR A 131 -4.87 -4.42 8.84
N LYS A 132 -3.61 -4.38 9.23
CA LYS A 132 -3.21 -4.18 10.64
C LYS A 132 -3.52 -2.77 11.14
N THR A 133 -3.55 -1.77 10.25
CA THR A 133 -3.92 -0.41 10.65
C THR A 133 -5.41 -0.28 10.98
N LYS A 134 -6.24 -1.16 10.46
CA LYS A 134 -7.69 -1.13 10.59
C LYS A 134 -8.31 0.19 10.11
N ARG A 135 -7.57 0.95 9.29
CA ARG A 135 -8.01 2.28 8.82
C ARG A 135 -9.27 2.20 7.96
N PHE A 136 -9.42 1.12 7.20
CA PHE A 136 -10.54 0.96 6.27
C PHE A 136 -11.60 -0.02 6.78
N VAL A 137 -11.50 -0.45 8.02
CA VAL A 137 -12.53 -1.29 8.66
C VAL A 137 -13.70 -0.40 9.08
N LYS A 138 -14.91 -0.83 8.76
CA LYS A 138 -16.13 -0.12 9.12
C LYS A 138 -16.61 -0.50 10.52
#